data_d318cf54ff5565dfcd8456e028c595ea
#
_entry.id   d318cf54ff5565dfcd8456e028c595ea
#
_cell.length_a   1.000
_cell.length_b   1.000
_cell.length_c   1.000
_cell.angle_alpha   90.00
_cell.angle_beta   90.00
_cell.angle_gamma   90.00
#
_symmetry.space_group_name_H-M   'P 1'
#
loop_
_entity.id
_entity.type
_entity.pdbx_description
1 polymer ?
#
loop_
_entity_poly.entity_id
_entity_poly.type
_entity_poly.pdbx_seq_one_letter_code
_entity_poly.pdbx_strand_id
1 'polypeptide(L)'
;MMYKLAPLHCRPWTLLGITPQLIESHYEGNYGGAMRRLNALTSEIESFDLATAAPGTLNRLKHDQAVALNSTLLHELYFASLGGDGRAVPEPLAKALERDFGSVSRWRQEVIALAEGMEGGSGWVILSWVPRDGRLINQVGSDHTQSVAGAVPVLAIDMYEHAYHLDFGTNARAYVATFMRNIDWAATLGRYEDAIKSAAPRPLYQKEFADVPAITPEEVKALIDAGTVVQIVDARPRHFTTKSSEIMSGAVWRDPERLDDWINELSKETPVVTYCVYGFHVGCQTAIALRAKGFDARYMAGGHYAWKAMGGRMEQLDQS
;
A
#
# COMPACT_ATOMS: atom_id res chain seq x y z
N MET A 1 7.16 25.04 14.56
CA MET A 1 7.09 25.46 13.12
C MET A 1 5.64 25.62 12.73
N MET A 2 5.24 26.72 12.06
CA MET A 2 3.84 26.91 11.63
C MET A 2 3.62 26.40 10.21
N TYR A 3 2.55 25.63 10.03
CA TYR A 3 2.05 25.23 8.71
C TYR A 3 1.41 26.42 7.98
N LYS A 4 1.49 26.42 6.66
CA LYS A 4 1.01 27.50 5.80
C LYS A 4 -0.06 27.00 4.86
N LEU A 5 -1.09 27.79 4.61
CA LEU A 5 -2.11 27.49 3.62
C LEU A 5 -1.50 27.43 2.22
N ALA A 6 -1.84 26.38 1.48
CA ALA A 6 -1.57 26.30 0.05
C ALA A 6 -2.59 27.16 -0.72
N PRO A 7 -2.18 27.86 -1.79
CA PRO A 7 -3.13 28.58 -2.65
C PRO A 7 -4.02 27.59 -3.42
N LEU A 8 -5.21 28.08 -3.85
CA LEU A 8 -6.03 27.32 -4.79
C LEU A 8 -5.28 27.16 -6.12
N HIS A 9 -5.29 25.95 -6.65
CA HIS A 9 -4.67 25.62 -7.95
C HIS A 9 -5.63 25.83 -9.12
N CYS A 10 -6.95 25.74 -8.89
CA CYS A 10 -7.98 25.98 -9.90
C CYS A 10 -8.59 27.38 -9.76
N ARG A 11 -9.21 27.82 -10.85
CA ARG A 11 -10.03 29.04 -10.84
C ARG A 11 -11.47 28.64 -10.57
N PRO A 12 -12.09 28.97 -9.43
CA PRO A 12 -13.42 28.49 -9.05
C PRO A 12 -14.50 28.76 -10.11
N TRP A 13 -14.43 29.92 -10.79
CA TRP A 13 -15.40 30.29 -11.84
C TRP A 13 -15.25 29.52 -13.16
N THR A 14 -14.23 28.66 -13.31
CA THR A 14 -14.07 27.80 -14.49
C THR A 14 -14.60 26.39 -14.26
N LEU A 15 -14.94 26.04 -13.02
CA LEU A 15 -15.45 24.72 -12.67
C LEU A 15 -16.86 24.51 -13.24
N LEU A 16 -17.08 23.33 -13.79
CA LEU A 16 -18.34 22.97 -14.42
C LEU A 16 -19.34 22.48 -13.36
N GLY A 17 -20.32 23.32 -13.02
CA GLY A 17 -21.41 22.94 -12.10
C GLY A 17 -21.05 22.94 -10.61
N ILE A 18 -19.92 23.54 -10.26
CA ILE A 18 -19.52 23.85 -8.88
C ILE A 18 -19.40 25.38 -8.81
N THR A 19 -20.11 26.01 -7.85
CA THR A 19 -20.06 27.46 -7.74
C THR A 19 -18.80 27.98 -7.06
N PRO A 20 -18.31 29.18 -7.38
CA PRO A 20 -17.25 29.82 -6.62
C PRO A 20 -17.57 29.91 -5.14
N GLN A 21 -18.81 30.18 -4.77
CA GLN A 21 -19.26 30.31 -3.38
C GLN A 21 -19.03 29.00 -2.60
N LEU A 22 -19.29 27.82 -3.20
CA LEU A 22 -19.01 26.53 -2.57
C LEU A 22 -17.52 26.36 -2.31
N ILE A 23 -16.68 26.64 -3.31
CA ILE A 23 -15.22 26.51 -3.20
C ILE A 23 -14.65 27.49 -2.16
N GLU A 24 -15.10 28.74 -2.17
CA GLU A 24 -14.66 29.75 -1.20
C GLU A 24 -15.03 29.35 0.23
N SER A 25 -16.29 28.95 0.46
CA SER A 25 -16.76 28.47 1.76
C SER A 25 -15.95 27.27 2.25
N HIS A 26 -15.71 26.29 1.38
CA HIS A 26 -14.94 25.09 1.68
C HIS A 26 -13.47 25.42 1.99
N TYR A 27 -12.85 26.29 1.19
CA TYR A 27 -11.46 26.69 1.39
C TYR A 27 -11.27 27.53 2.67
N GLU A 28 -12.09 28.54 2.90
CA GLU A 28 -11.95 29.43 4.05
C GLU A 28 -12.38 28.78 5.37
N GLY A 29 -13.53 28.09 5.33
CA GLY A 29 -14.16 27.47 6.49
C GLY A 29 -13.48 26.18 6.90
N ASN A 30 -13.49 25.19 6.04
CA ASN A 30 -13.08 23.82 6.37
C ASN A 30 -11.57 23.62 6.27
N TYR A 31 -10.97 23.93 5.13
CA TYR A 31 -9.51 23.81 4.99
C TYR A 31 -8.78 24.83 5.88
N GLY A 32 -9.18 26.08 5.85
CA GLY A 32 -8.61 27.11 6.73
C GLY A 32 -8.81 26.80 8.22
N GLY A 33 -9.97 26.22 8.58
CA GLY A 33 -10.24 25.74 9.93
C GLY A 33 -9.32 24.60 10.36
N ALA A 34 -9.13 23.61 9.50
CA ALA A 34 -8.20 22.51 9.74
C ALA A 34 -6.75 23.01 9.94
N MET A 35 -6.29 23.94 9.11
CA MET A 35 -4.97 24.53 9.22
C MET A 35 -4.78 25.32 10.53
N ARG A 36 -5.77 26.13 10.92
CA ARG A 36 -5.71 26.85 12.20
C ARG A 36 -5.66 25.90 13.39
N ARG A 37 -6.48 24.83 13.36
CA ARG A 37 -6.46 23.79 14.39
C ARG A 37 -5.15 23.05 14.45
N LEU A 38 -4.57 22.68 13.29
CA LEU A 38 -3.27 22.03 13.21
C LEU A 38 -2.16 22.87 13.84
N ASN A 39 -2.12 24.18 13.53
CA ASN A 39 -1.14 25.09 14.10
C ASN A 39 -1.31 25.26 15.62
N ALA A 40 -2.55 25.38 16.11
CA ALA A 40 -2.83 25.47 17.53
C ALA A 40 -2.37 24.21 18.30
N LEU A 41 -2.74 23.03 17.79
CA LEU A 41 -2.33 21.75 18.39
C LEU A 41 -0.82 21.53 18.35
N THR A 42 -0.17 21.94 17.26
CA THR A 42 1.29 21.85 17.13
C THR A 42 1.97 22.73 18.18
N SER A 43 1.51 23.96 18.37
CA SER A 43 2.03 24.85 19.39
C SER A 43 1.79 24.32 20.81
N GLU A 44 0.61 23.76 21.08
CA GLU A 44 0.28 23.15 22.36
C GLU A 44 1.20 21.97 22.68
N ILE A 45 1.43 21.09 21.69
CA ILE A 45 2.32 19.92 21.83
C ILE A 45 3.79 20.37 22.01
N GLU A 46 4.25 21.40 21.29
CA GLU A 46 5.61 21.94 21.44
C GLU A 46 5.86 22.51 22.85
N SER A 47 4.84 23.06 23.49
CA SER A 47 4.91 23.61 24.86
C SER A 47 4.51 22.59 25.96
N PHE A 48 4.21 21.35 25.60
CA PHE A 48 3.68 20.35 26.52
C PHE A 48 4.76 19.84 27.49
N ASP A 49 4.49 19.90 28.78
CA ASP A 49 5.39 19.38 29.80
C ASP A 49 5.26 17.85 29.93
N LEU A 50 6.18 17.14 29.30
CA LEU A 50 6.22 15.66 29.30
C LEU A 50 6.51 15.05 30.67
N ALA A 51 7.09 15.84 31.60
CA ALA A 51 7.47 15.31 32.93
C ALA A 51 6.29 15.24 33.90
N THR A 52 5.34 16.16 33.77
CA THR A 52 4.23 16.31 34.73
C THR A 52 2.87 15.92 34.16
N ALA A 53 2.75 15.83 32.86
CA ALA A 53 1.47 15.59 32.20
C ALA A 53 1.01 14.14 32.24
N ALA A 54 -0.30 13.94 32.35
CA ALA A 54 -0.90 12.62 32.26
C ALA A 54 -0.70 12.02 30.84
N PRO A 55 -0.22 10.77 30.70
CA PRO A 55 0.05 10.14 29.40
C PRO A 55 -1.13 10.18 28.41
N GLY A 56 -2.37 10.02 28.89
CA GLY A 56 -3.58 10.09 28.07
C GLY A 56 -3.84 11.46 27.44
N THR A 57 -3.36 12.55 28.04
CA THR A 57 -3.51 13.90 27.48
C THR A 57 -2.66 14.04 26.22
N LEU A 58 -1.42 13.60 26.22
CA LEU A 58 -0.55 13.63 25.04
C LEU A 58 -1.11 12.73 23.92
N ASN A 59 -1.62 11.54 24.25
CA ASN A 59 -2.22 10.66 23.25
C ASN A 59 -3.40 11.33 22.53
N ARG A 60 -4.27 12.02 23.27
CA ARG A 60 -5.40 12.77 22.69
C ARG A 60 -4.91 13.91 21.80
N LEU A 61 -3.94 14.70 22.26
CA LEU A 61 -3.37 15.80 21.46
C LEU A 61 -2.72 15.28 20.17
N LYS A 62 -2.01 14.14 20.23
CA LYS A 62 -1.40 13.53 19.05
C LYS A 62 -2.44 12.95 18.07
N HIS A 63 -3.51 12.38 18.58
CA HIS A 63 -4.65 11.96 17.74
C HIS A 63 -5.28 13.18 17.05
N ASP A 64 -5.62 14.23 17.80
CA ASP A 64 -6.22 15.45 17.26
C ASP A 64 -5.29 16.15 16.25
N GLN A 65 -3.97 16.14 16.49
CA GLN A 65 -2.98 16.63 15.53
C GLN A 65 -3.01 15.82 14.22
N ALA A 66 -3.09 14.48 14.31
CA ALA A 66 -3.16 13.64 13.12
C ALA A 66 -4.44 13.87 12.32
N VAL A 67 -5.59 14.03 12.99
CA VAL A 67 -6.87 14.42 12.38
C VAL A 67 -6.72 15.75 11.64
N ALA A 68 -6.19 16.78 12.29
CA ALA A 68 -6.05 18.12 11.70
C ALA A 68 -5.05 18.14 10.54
N LEU A 69 -3.94 17.40 10.66
CA LEU A 69 -2.93 17.28 9.60
C LEU A 69 -3.50 16.58 8.37
N ASN A 70 -4.13 15.42 8.54
CA ASN A 70 -4.73 14.70 7.43
C ASN A 70 -5.87 15.48 6.79
N SER A 71 -6.72 16.16 7.60
CA SER A 71 -7.73 17.07 7.07
C SER A 71 -7.12 18.13 6.17
N THR A 72 -6.02 18.76 6.62
CA THR A 72 -5.28 19.76 5.84
C THR A 72 -4.78 19.16 4.51
N LEU A 73 -4.06 18.04 4.57
CA LEU A 73 -3.46 17.41 3.39
C LEU A 73 -4.51 16.90 2.38
N LEU A 74 -5.62 16.34 2.88
CA LEU A 74 -6.69 15.84 2.01
C LEU A 74 -7.47 16.98 1.33
N HIS A 75 -7.68 18.11 2.02
CA HIS A 75 -8.25 19.30 1.38
C HIS A 75 -7.32 19.88 0.31
N GLU A 76 -6.01 19.98 0.59
CA GLU A 76 -5.03 20.41 -0.42
C GLU A 76 -5.08 19.50 -1.66
N LEU A 77 -5.13 18.19 -1.47
CA LEU A 77 -5.24 17.23 -2.55
C LEU A 77 -6.58 17.36 -3.30
N TYR A 78 -7.69 17.55 -2.58
CA TYR A 78 -9.00 17.77 -3.17
C TYR A 78 -9.02 19.00 -4.10
N PHE A 79 -8.56 20.15 -3.61
CA PHE A 79 -8.49 21.36 -4.43
C PHE A 79 -7.52 21.22 -5.61
N ALA A 80 -6.39 20.52 -5.41
CA ALA A 80 -5.44 20.23 -6.47
C ALA A 80 -5.94 19.19 -7.49
N SER A 81 -7.01 18.50 -7.18
CA SER A 81 -7.66 17.53 -8.08
C SER A 81 -8.67 18.16 -9.02
N LEU A 82 -9.05 19.43 -8.78
CA LEU A 82 -10.04 20.19 -9.55
C LEU A 82 -9.37 21.13 -10.56
N GLY A 83 -10.13 21.51 -11.58
CA GLY A 83 -9.72 22.52 -12.56
C GLY A 83 -9.47 22.00 -13.98
N GLY A 84 -9.61 20.69 -14.19
CA GLY A 84 -9.58 20.06 -15.51
C GLY A 84 -10.98 19.90 -16.14
N ASP A 85 -11.04 19.13 -17.21
CA ASP A 85 -12.30 18.80 -17.91
C ASP A 85 -12.79 17.36 -17.64
N GLY A 86 -12.06 16.60 -16.83
CA GLY A 86 -12.38 15.24 -16.43
C GLY A 86 -12.44 14.19 -17.56
N ARG A 87 -12.07 14.55 -18.80
CA ARG A 87 -12.32 13.73 -19.99
C ARG A 87 -11.23 12.69 -20.24
N ALA A 88 -10.08 13.12 -20.71
CA ALA A 88 -9.00 12.23 -21.16
C ALA A 88 -7.99 12.00 -20.05
N VAL A 89 -7.89 10.76 -19.58
CA VAL A 89 -6.81 10.35 -18.68
C VAL A 89 -5.52 10.24 -19.51
N PRO A 90 -4.41 10.91 -19.12
CA PRO A 90 -3.14 10.81 -19.81
C PRO A 90 -2.63 9.35 -19.87
N GLU A 91 -2.01 8.99 -21.00
CA GLU A 91 -1.61 7.60 -21.30
C GLU A 91 -0.84 6.88 -20.17
N PRO A 92 0.17 7.47 -19.51
CA PRO A 92 0.89 6.77 -18.43
C PRO A 92 -0.02 6.41 -17.25
N LEU A 93 -0.92 7.31 -16.86
CA LEU A 93 -1.87 7.06 -15.78
C LEU A 93 -2.97 6.09 -16.22
N ALA A 94 -3.46 6.20 -17.47
CA ALA A 94 -4.44 5.27 -18.04
C ALA A 94 -3.93 3.82 -18.01
N LYS A 95 -2.68 3.58 -18.44
CA LYS A 95 -2.04 2.27 -18.38
C LYS A 95 -1.92 1.73 -16.94
N ALA A 96 -1.62 2.60 -15.99
CA ALA A 96 -1.59 2.20 -14.58
C ALA A 96 -2.97 1.82 -14.06
N LEU A 97 -4.01 2.60 -14.40
CA LEU A 97 -5.39 2.27 -14.03
C LEU A 97 -5.87 0.98 -14.71
N GLU A 98 -5.51 0.76 -15.98
CA GLU A 98 -5.83 -0.48 -16.70
C GLU A 98 -5.16 -1.70 -16.06
N ARG A 99 -3.89 -1.58 -15.72
CA ARG A 99 -3.14 -2.64 -15.03
C ARG A 99 -3.77 -3.01 -13.69
N ASP A 100 -4.15 -2.02 -12.89
CA ASP A 100 -4.53 -2.23 -11.49
C ASP A 100 -6.03 -2.48 -11.29
N PHE A 101 -6.88 -1.96 -12.19
CA PHE A 101 -8.35 -2.06 -12.12
C PHE A 101 -8.98 -2.80 -13.31
N GLY A 102 -8.18 -3.19 -14.32
CA GLY A 102 -8.64 -3.86 -15.54
C GLY A 102 -9.05 -2.90 -16.66
N SER A 103 -9.54 -1.71 -16.36
CA SER A 103 -9.77 -0.62 -17.31
C SER A 103 -10.00 0.71 -16.62
N VAL A 104 -9.79 1.83 -17.32
CA VAL A 104 -10.14 3.18 -16.82
C VAL A 104 -11.65 3.29 -16.52
N SER A 105 -12.49 2.65 -17.32
CA SER A 105 -13.95 2.64 -17.10
C SER A 105 -14.32 1.93 -15.80
N ARG A 106 -13.71 0.77 -15.53
CA ARG A 106 -13.94 0.04 -14.29
C ARG A 106 -13.45 0.81 -13.05
N TRP A 107 -12.27 1.42 -13.14
CA TRP A 107 -11.78 2.31 -12.09
C TRP A 107 -12.80 3.43 -11.80
N ARG A 108 -13.31 4.09 -12.85
CA ARG A 108 -14.30 5.17 -12.72
C ARG A 108 -15.59 4.68 -12.05
N GLN A 109 -16.10 3.52 -12.46
CA GLN A 109 -17.28 2.91 -11.86
C GLN A 109 -17.06 2.60 -10.37
N GLU A 110 -15.88 2.07 -10.01
CA GLU A 110 -15.53 1.76 -8.62
C GLU A 110 -15.47 3.02 -7.77
N VAL A 111 -14.79 4.08 -8.22
CA VAL A 111 -14.71 5.36 -7.50
C VAL A 111 -16.09 5.96 -7.28
N ILE A 112 -16.94 5.97 -8.31
CA ILE A 112 -18.30 6.47 -8.21
C ILE A 112 -19.12 5.65 -7.21
N ALA A 113 -19.05 4.32 -7.28
CA ALA A 113 -19.76 3.44 -6.36
C ALA A 113 -19.31 3.63 -4.90
N LEU A 114 -18.00 3.81 -4.66
CA LEU A 114 -17.46 4.10 -3.33
C LEU A 114 -17.98 5.44 -2.80
N ALA A 115 -17.98 6.48 -3.62
CA ALA A 115 -18.46 7.81 -3.23
C ALA A 115 -19.97 7.82 -2.99
N GLU A 116 -20.77 7.21 -3.87
CA GLU A 116 -22.23 7.07 -3.68
C GLU A 116 -22.57 6.20 -2.46
N GLY A 117 -21.74 5.19 -2.14
CA GLY A 117 -21.89 4.37 -0.94
C GLY A 117 -21.68 5.13 0.38
N MET A 118 -21.16 6.37 0.32
CA MET A 118 -21.01 7.28 1.46
C MET A 118 -22.18 8.28 1.57
N GLU A 119 -23.20 8.18 0.74
CA GLU A 119 -24.37 9.06 0.79
C GLU A 119 -25.03 9.03 2.19
N GLY A 120 -25.24 10.22 2.76
CA GLY A 120 -25.73 10.37 4.15
C GLY A 120 -24.68 10.17 5.24
N GLY A 121 -23.42 9.93 4.87
CA GLY A 121 -22.25 9.86 5.75
C GLY A 121 -21.24 10.96 5.45
N SER A 122 -20.02 10.76 5.95
CA SER A 122 -18.90 11.68 5.78
C SER A 122 -17.64 10.91 5.48
N GLY A 123 -16.69 11.51 4.76
CA GLY A 123 -15.39 10.92 4.55
C GLY A 123 -14.75 11.27 3.21
N TRP A 124 -13.89 10.38 2.75
CA TRP A 124 -13.04 10.57 1.59
C TRP A 124 -13.03 9.33 0.71
N VAL A 125 -13.04 9.53 -0.61
CA VAL A 125 -12.61 8.50 -1.58
C VAL A 125 -11.27 8.94 -2.16
N ILE A 126 -10.25 8.09 -2.02
CA ILE A 126 -8.89 8.45 -2.34
C ILE A 126 -8.29 7.41 -3.27
N LEU A 127 -7.75 7.84 -4.41
CA LEU A 127 -6.84 7.03 -5.22
C LEU A 127 -5.43 7.20 -4.69
N SER A 128 -4.77 6.09 -4.35
CA SER A 128 -3.44 6.10 -3.76
C SER A 128 -2.49 5.14 -4.44
N TRP A 129 -1.24 5.55 -4.57
CA TRP A 129 -0.13 4.66 -4.92
C TRP A 129 0.35 3.91 -3.68
N VAL A 130 0.45 2.59 -3.76
CA VAL A 130 1.01 1.73 -2.70
C VAL A 130 2.40 1.27 -3.12
N PRO A 131 3.47 1.88 -2.59
CA PRO A 131 4.85 1.58 -3.01
C PRO A 131 5.26 0.14 -2.76
N ARG A 132 4.77 -0.46 -1.67
CA ARG A 132 5.03 -1.86 -1.34
C ARG A 132 4.66 -2.81 -2.48
N ASP A 133 3.50 -2.57 -3.09
CA ASP A 133 2.92 -3.48 -4.06
C ASP A 133 3.09 -2.97 -5.50
N GLY A 134 3.60 -1.74 -5.67
CA GLY A 134 3.80 -1.11 -6.97
C GLY A 134 2.50 -0.89 -7.75
N ARG A 135 1.39 -0.59 -7.04
CA ARG A 135 0.06 -0.47 -7.65
C ARG A 135 -0.76 0.68 -7.08
N LEU A 136 -1.75 1.09 -7.85
CA LEU A 136 -2.81 2.01 -7.41
C LEU A 136 -3.94 1.22 -6.75
N ILE A 137 -4.52 1.81 -5.71
CA ILE A 137 -5.75 1.34 -5.07
C ILE A 137 -6.71 2.50 -4.84
N ASN A 138 -8.02 2.23 -4.84
CA ASN A 138 -9.02 3.11 -4.25
C ASN A 138 -9.17 2.75 -2.78
N GLN A 139 -9.32 3.76 -1.92
CA GLN A 139 -9.61 3.57 -0.50
C GLN A 139 -10.73 4.51 -0.06
N VAL A 140 -11.48 4.10 0.95
CA VAL A 140 -12.46 4.91 1.64
C VAL A 140 -11.94 5.22 3.04
N GLY A 141 -12.04 6.48 3.45
CA GLY A 141 -11.82 6.90 4.83
C GLY A 141 -13.11 7.52 5.37
N SER A 142 -13.71 6.95 6.40
CA SER A 142 -14.89 7.55 7.07
C SER A 142 -14.53 8.72 7.98
N ASP A 143 -13.24 8.91 8.24
CA ASP A 143 -12.68 10.10 8.89
C ASP A 143 -11.31 10.47 8.28
N HIS A 144 -10.71 11.55 8.78
CA HIS A 144 -9.42 12.04 8.27
C HIS A 144 -8.22 11.15 8.65
N THR A 145 -8.34 10.23 9.60
CA THR A 145 -7.21 9.39 10.06
C THR A 145 -7.10 8.07 9.32
N GLN A 146 -8.13 7.69 8.59
CA GLN A 146 -8.19 6.41 7.89
C GLN A 146 -7.51 6.50 6.52
N SER A 147 -6.24 6.19 6.49
CA SER A 147 -5.49 6.00 5.25
C SER A 147 -4.62 4.76 5.33
N VAL A 148 -4.32 4.18 4.15
CA VAL A 148 -3.43 3.02 4.07
C VAL A 148 -2.01 3.44 4.42
N ALA A 149 -1.44 2.85 5.45
CA ALA A 149 -0.09 3.19 5.91
C ALA A 149 0.95 3.02 4.80
N GLY A 150 1.70 4.09 4.55
CA GLY A 150 2.72 4.11 3.50
C GLY A 150 2.20 4.29 2.08
N ALA A 151 0.90 4.42 1.86
CA ALA A 151 0.34 4.81 0.57
C ALA A 151 0.53 6.32 0.33
N VAL A 152 0.65 6.70 -0.94
CA VAL A 152 0.76 8.09 -1.37
C VAL A 152 -0.51 8.48 -2.12
N PRO A 153 -1.37 9.35 -1.55
CA PRO A 153 -2.58 9.83 -2.21
C PRO A 153 -2.26 10.63 -3.48
N VAL A 154 -2.99 10.36 -4.57
CA VAL A 154 -2.80 11.06 -5.86
C VAL A 154 -4.06 11.78 -6.34
N LEU A 155 -5.26 11.36 -5.87
CA LEU A 155 -6.54 12.01 -6.13
C LEU A 155 -7.42 11.80 -4.91
N ALA A 156 -8.20 12.82 -4.49
CA ALA A 156 -9.16 12.71 -3.41
C ALA A 156 -10.51 13.36 -3.78
N ILE A 157 -11.59 12.69 -3.38
CA ILE A 157 -12.96 13.23 -3.41
C ILE A 157 -13.40 13.43 -1.97
N ASP A 158 -13.79 14.64 -1.65
CA ASP A 158 -14.36 14.98 -0.36
C ASP A 158 -15.87 14.66 -0.36
N MET A 159 -16.28 13.77 0.54
CA MET A 159 -17.67 13.34 0.69
C MET A 159 -18.33 13.88 1.97
N TYR A 160 -17.69 14.82 2.66
CA TYR A 160 -18.33 15.57 3.71
C TYR A 160 -19.36 16.54 3.11
N GLU A 161 -20.48 16.77 3.80
CA GLU A 161 -21.58 17.64 3.30
C GLU A 161 -21.10 19.05 2.94
N HIS A 162 -20.11 19.59 3.63
CA HIS A 162 -19.54 20.90 3.32
C HIS A 162 -18.91 20.99 1.91
N ALA A 163 -18.53 19.87 1.31
CA ALA A 163 -17.98 19.82 -0.03
C ALA A 163 -19.04 19.92 -1.13
N TYR A 164 -20.33 19.75 -0.80
CA TYR A 164 -21.36 19.70 -1.84
C TYR A 164 -22.71 20.30 -1.45
N HIS A 165 -23.05 20.40 -0.15
CA HIS A 165 -24.43 20.72 0.28
C HIS A 165 -24.89 22.08 -0.23
N LEU A 166 -24.02 23.06 -0.35
CA LEU A 166 -24.38 24.42 -0.79
C LEU A 166 -24.92 24.46 -2.23
N ASP A 167 -24.37 23.62 -3.13
CA ASP A 167 -24.78 23.57 -4.54
C ASP A 167 -25.76 22.44 -4.86
N PHE A 168 -25.64 21.31 -4.15
CA PHE A 168 -26.35 20.07 -4.48
C PHE A 168 -27.36 19.62 -3.41
N GLY A 169 -27.42 20.33 -2.27
CA GLY A 169 -28.21 19.86 -1.13
C GLY A 169 -27.82 18.46 -0.71
N THR A 170 -28.79 17.56 -0.58
CA THR A 170 -28.55 16.15 -0.22
C THR A 170 -28.19 15.25 -1.43
N ASN A 171 -28.10 15.79 -2.63
CA ASN A 171 -27.82 15.00 -3.85
C ASN A 171 -26.33 14.78 -4.05
N ALA A 172 -25.73 13.94 -3.20
CA ALA A 172 -24.33 13.57 -3.29
C ALA A 172 -23.97 12.93 -4.65
N ARG A 173 -24.88 12.18 -5.25
CA ARG A 173 -24.67 11.56 -6.58
C ARG A 173 -24.44 12.60 -7.68
N ALA A 174 -25.21 13.67 -7.69
CA ALA A 174 -25.02 14.77 -8.66
C ALA A 174 -23.68 15.48 -8.43
N TYR A 175 -23.26 15.64 -7.16
CA TYR A 175 -21.94 16.17 -6.82
C TYR A 175 -20.81 15.27 -7.34
N VAL A 176 -20.85 13.96 -7.07
CA VAL A 176 -19.83 13.01 -7.55
C VAL A 176 -19.71 13.05 -9.07
N ALA A 177 -20.85 13.00 -9.80
CA ALA A 177 -20.84 13.12 -11.25
C ALA A 177 -20.23 14.44 -11.73
N THR A 178 -20.43 15.52 -10.97
CA THR A 178 -19.88 16.84 -11.28
C THR A 178 -18.38 16.91 -10.94
N PHE A 179 -17.95 16.37 -9.81
CA PHE A 179 -16.54 16.25 -9.46
C PHE A 179 -15.75 15.52 -10.55
N MET A 180 -16.25 14.36 -11.02
CA MET A 180 -15.62 13.56 -12.07
C MET A 180 -15.41 14.31 -13.40
N ARG A 181 -16.21 15.34 -13.67
CA ARG A 181 -16.08 16.21 -14.86
C ARG A 181 -15.12 17.37 -14.66
N ASN A 182 -14.65 17.60 -13.46
CA ASN A 182 -13.72 18.67 -13.12
C ASN A 182 -12.34 18.17 -12.73
N ILE A 183 -12.07 16.85 -12.83
CA ILE A 183 -10.77 16.30 -12.47
C ILE A 183 -9.68 16.89 -13.38
N ASP A 184 -8.63 17.43 -12.76
CA ASP A 184 -7.38 17.78 -13.43
C ASP A 184 -6.48 16.55 -13.55
N TRP A 185 -6.61 15.88 -14.70
CA TRP A 185 -5.83 14.68 -14.99
C TRP A 185 -4.34 14.94 -15.19
N ALA A 186 -3.97 16.14 -15.65
CA ALA A 186 -2.55 16.49 -15.81
C ALA A 186 -1.88 16.65 -14.44
N ALA A 187 -2.53 17.35 -13.51
CA ALA A 187 -2.07 17.47 -12.13
C ALA A 187 -2.06 16.11 -11.40
N THR A 188 -3.06 15.26 -11.65
CA THR A 188 -3.13 13.91 -11.09
C THR A 188 -2.00 13.02 -11.61
N LEU A 189 -1.67 13.09 -12.92
CA LEU A 189 -0.52 12.38 -13.48
C LEU A 189 0.79 12.84 -12.81
N GLY A 190 0.99 14.15 -12.67
CA GLY A 190 2.19 14.67 -12.00
C GLY A 190 2.38 14.11 -10.59
N ARG A 191 1.30 14.10 -9.79
CA ARG A 191 1.35 13.49 -8.44
C ARG A 191 1.63 11.99 -8.47
N TYR A 192 1.06 11.27 -9.42
CA TYR A 192 1.34 9.84 -9.60
C TYR A 192 2.80 9.59 -9.96
N GLU A 193 3.37 10.35 -10.89
CA GLU A 193 4.78 10.24 -11.27
C GLU A 193 5.72 10.58 -10.10
N ASP A 194 5.39 11.61 -9.33
CA ASP A 194 6.16 11.97 -8.13
C ASP A 194 6.05 10.89 -7.03
N ALA A 195 4.87 10.29 -6.87
CA ALA A 195 4.67 9.18 -5.94
C ALA A 195 5.54 7.96 -6.31
N ILE A 196 5.64 7.61 -7.58
CA ILE A 196 6.51 6.52 -8.05
C ILE A 196 7.99 6.84 -7.79
N LYS A 197 8.42 8.07 -8.07
CA LYS A 197 9.82 8.49 -7.90
C LYS A 197 10.24 8.54 -6.44
N SER A 198 9.37 9.07 -5.57
CA SER A 198 9.67 9.29 -4.16
C SER A 198 9.52 8.04 -3.30
N ALA A 199 8.66 7.12 -3.72
CA ALA A 199 8.30 5.93 -2.98
C ALA A 199 8.35 4.69 -3.89
N ALA A 200 9.56 4.34 -4.32
CA ALA A 200 9.80 3.11 -5.09
C ALA A 200 9.50 1.86 -4.25
N PRO A 201 9.06 0.77 -4.89
CA PRO A 201 8.87 -0.51 -4.20
C PRO A 201 10.13 -0.89 -3.43
N ARG A 202 9.97 -1.21 -2.14
CA ARG A 202 11.09 -1.69 -1.34
C ARG A 202 11.27 -3.18 -1.59
N PRO A 203 12.51 -3.66 -1.78
CA PRO A 203 12.76 -5.08 -1.86
C PRO A 203 12.23 -5.78 -0.60
N LEU A 204 11.47 -6.85 -0.76
CA LEU A 204 10.97 -7.67 0.36
C LEU A 204 12.09 -8.48 1.02
N TYR A 205 13.32 -8.42 0.47
CA TYR A 205 14.45 -9.24 0.85
C TYR A 205 15.52 -8.42 1.55
N GLN A 206 16.31 -9.10 2.38
CA GLN A 206 17.46 -8.46 3.00
C GLN A 206 18.51 -8.07 1.96
N LYS A 207 19.10 -6.88 2.12
CA LYS A 207 20.06 -6.30 1.18
C LYS A 207 21.31 -7.19 0.98
N GLU A 208 21.70 -7.94 2.01
CA GLU A 208 22.84 -8.87 1.99
C GLU A 208 22.71 -9.99 0.94
N PHE A 209 21.48 -10.39 0.61
CA PHE A 209 21.19 -11.46 -0.35
C PHE A 209 20.44 -10.95 -1.59
N ALA A 210 20.55 -9.66 -1.91
CA ALA A 210 19.82 -9.04 -3.02
C ALA A 210 20.14 -9.65 -4.39
N ASP A 211 21.35 -10.20 -4.54
CA ASP A 211 21.81 -10.83 -5.80
C ASP A 211 21.42 -12.32 -5.90
N VAL A 212 20.86 -12.89 -4.85
CA VAL A 212 20.42 -14.29 -4.84
C VAL A 212 18.96 -14.36 -5.28
N PRO A 213 18.64 -15.15 -6.32
CA PRO A 213 17.25 -15.29 -6.74
C PRO A 213 16.35 -15.77 -5.60
N ALA A 214 15.35 -14.97 -5.29
CA ALA A 214 14.34 -15.28 -4.28
C ALA A 214 13.02 -15.67 -4.94
N ILE A 215 12.18 -16.37 -4.19
CA ILE A 215 10.79 -16.67 -4.53
C ILE A 215 9.93 -16.45 -3.28
N THR A 216 8.74 -15.90 -3.41
CA THR A 216 7.84 -15.73 -2.26
C THR A 216 7.08 -17.02 -1.95
N PRO A 217 6.57 -17.22 -0.72
CA PRO A 217 5.71 -18.34 -0.40
C PRO A 217 4.47 -18.42 -1.31
N GLU A 218 3.89 -17.28 -1.68
CA GLU A 218 2.74 -17.20 -2.57
C GLU A 218 3.08 -17.69 -3.99
N GLU A 219 4.26 -17.32 -4.52
CA GLU A 219 4.75 -17.82 -5.81
C GLU A 219 5.01 -19.32 -5.77
N VAL A 220 5.62 -19.84 -4.68
CA VAL A 220 5.81 -21.28 -4.49
C VAL A 220 4.47 -21.99 -4.46
N LYS A 221 3.49 -21.44 -3.73
CA LYS A 221 2.14 -21.99 -3.69
C LYS A 221 1.50 -22.02 -5.09
N ALA A 222 1.64 -20.94 -5.86
CA ALA A 222 1.12 -20.87 -7.22
C ALA A 222 1.75 -21.93 -8.14
N LEU A 223 3.05 -22.20 -8.01
CA LEU A 223 3.71 -23.29 -8.75
C LEU A 223 3.15 -24.66 -8.38
N ILE A 224 2.95 -24.93 -7.09
CA ILE A 224 2.38 -26.19 -6.60
C ILE A 224 0.93 -26.36 -7.09
N ASP A 225 0.11 -25.32 -6.96
CA ASP A 225 -1.30 -25.34 -7.38
C ASP A 225 -1.45 -25.54 -8.90
N ALA A 226 -0.49 -25.03 -9.69
CA ALA A 226 -0.41 -25.25 -11.13
C ALA A 226 0.14 -26.64 -11.53
N GLY A 227 0.52 -27.49 -10.59
CA GLY A 227 1.14 -28.78 -10.85
C GLY A 227 2.55 -28.71 -11.42
N THR A 228 3.22 -27.57 -11.28
CA THR A 228 4.61 -27.42 -11.74
C THR A 228 5.53 -28.24 -10.86
N VAL A 229 6.37 -29.07 -11.47
CA VAL A 229 7.35 -29.88 -10.73
C VAL A 229 8.45 -28.98 -10.20
N VAL A 230 8.64 -28.95 -8.89
CA VAL A 230 9.68 -28.20 -8.18
C VAL A 230 10.23 -29.05 -7.05
N GLN A 231 11.55 -29.03 -6.87
CA GLN A 231 12.21 -29.72 -5.77
C GLN A 231 12.30 -28.77 -4.57
N ILE A 232 11.68 -29.13 -3.46
CA ILE A 232 11.65 -28.27 -2.27
C ILE A 232 12.56 -28.84 -1.21
N VAL A 233 13.58 -28.04 -0.82
CA VAL A 233 14.60 -28.44 0.16
C VAL A 233 14.40 -27.64 1.45
N ASP A 234 14.09 -28.35 2.52
CA ASP A 234 14.15 -27.81 3.87
C ASP A 234 15.60 -27.81 4.38
N ALA A 235 16.20 -26.65 4.37
CA ALA A 235 17.59 -26.43 4.83
C ALA A 235 17.63 -25.87 6.27
N ARG A 236 16.64 -26.15 7.11
CA ARG A 236 16.69 -25.75 8.52
C ARG A 236 17.80 -26.52 9.23
N PRO A 237 18.64 -25.84 10.06
CA PRO A 237 19.61 -26.55 10.89
C PRO A 237 18.94 -27.62 11.76
N ARG A 238 19.61 -28.72 11.98
CA ARG A 238 19.09 -29.91 12.72
C ARG A 238 18.45 -29.56 14.07
N HIS A 239 19.03 -28.63 14.81
CA HIS A 239 18.48 -28.23 16.12
C HIS A 239 17.12 -27.49 16.02
N PHE A 240 16.71 -26.98 14.85
CA PHE A 240 15.38 -26.44 14.61
C PHE A 240 14.38 -27.54 14.23
N THR A 241 14.78 -28.53 13.44
CA THR A 241 13.90 -29.64 13.08
C THR A 241 13.55 -30.53 14.26
N THR A 242 14.44 -30.67 15.23
CA THR A 242 14.15 -31.38 16.49
C THR A 242 13.14 -30.64 17.38
N LYS A 243 13.01 -29.32 17.25
CA LYS A 243 12.03 -28.51 17.99
C LYS A 243 10.69 -28.41 17.27
N SER A 244 10.67 -28.55 15.96
CA SER A 244 9.46 -28.49 15.13
C SER A 244 9.54 -29.60 14.10
N SER A 245 8.78 -30.67 14.33
CA SER A 245 8.67 -31.82 13.42
C SER A 245 7.80 -31.55 12.20
N GLU A 246 7.26 -30.34 12.04
CA GLU A 246 6.49 -29.96 10.85
C GLU A 246 7.40 -29.53 9.72
N ILE A 247 7.14 -30.00 8.52
CA ILE A 247 7.80 -29.64 7.28
C ILE A 247 6.78 -29.16 6.26
N MET A 248 7.19 -28.29 5.34
CA MET A 248 6.34 -27.92 4.21
C MET A 248 5.98 -29.16 3.38
N SER A 249 4.70 -29.31 3.02
CA SER A 249 4.22 -30.47 2.25
C SER A 249 5.01 -30.63 0.93
N GLY A 250 5.52 -31.82 0.69
CA GLY A 250 6.36 -32.12 -0.47
C GLY A 250 7.82 -31.66 -0.37
N ALA A 251 8.24 -31.07 0.74
CA ALA A 251 9.65 -30.74 0.98
C ALA A 251 10.43 -31.94 1.54
N VAL A 252 11.71 -31.99 1.27
CA VAL A 252 12.62 -32.96 1.86
C VAL A 252 13.66 -32.21 2.69
N TRP A 253 13.78 -32.60 3.96
CA TRP A 253 14.83 -32.04 4.79
C TRP A 253 16.21 -32.52 4.35
N ARG A 254 17.14 -31.60 4.25
CA ARG A 254 18.54 -31.86 3.93
C ARG A 254 19.45 -31.06 4.84
N ASP A 255 20.48 -31.70 5.34
CA ASP A 255 21.45 -31.04 6.22
C ASP A 255 22.23 -29.97 5.43
N PRO A 256 22.04 -28.67 5.74
CA PRO A 256 22.70 -27.59 5.00
C PRO A 256 24.21 -27.57 5.13
N GLU A 257 24.78 -28.22 6.18
CA GLU A 257 26.21 -28.29 6.43
C GLU A 257 26.88 -29.45 5.64
N ARG A 258 26.07 -30.34 5.06
CA ARG A 258 26.53 -31.56 4.37
C ARG A 258 26.00 -31.65 2.93
N LEU A 259 26.12 -30.55 2.19
CA LEU A 259 25.57 -30.44 0.83
C LEU A 259 26.02 -31.55 -0.12
N ASP A 260 27.30 -31.90 -0.08
CA ASP A 260 27.91 -32.91 -0.99
C ASP A 260 27.34 -34.33 -0.76
N ASP A 261 26.76 -34.61 0.40
CA ASP A 261 26.17 -35.92 0.71
C ASP A 261 24.85 -36.18 -0.03
N TRP A 262 24.09 -35.13 -0.30
CA TRP A 262 22.73 -35.25 -0.85
C TRP A 262 22.51 -34.52 -2.17
N ILE A 263 23.43 -33.70 -2.64
CA ILE A 263 23.28 -32.89 -3.84
C ILE A 263 22.95 -33.73 -5.09
N ASN A 264 23.50 -34.94 -5.16
CA ASN A 264 23.32 -35.88 -6.28
C ASN A 264 21.91 -36.51 -6.31
N GLU A 265 21.13 -36.32 -5.27
CA GLU A 265 19.71 -36.75 -5.22
C GLU A 265 18.79 -35.75 -5.94
N LEU A 266 19.27 -34.53 -6.23
CA LEU A 266 18.52 -33.52 -6.95
C LEU A 266 18.74 -33.62 -8.45
N SER A 267 17.67 -33.39 -9.21
CA SER A 267 17.73 -33.23 -10.67
C SER A 267 18.12 -31.79 -11.05
N LYS A 268 19.07 -31.67 -11.98
CA LYS A 268 19.42 -30.35 -12.56
C LYS A 268 18.38 -29.82 -13.55
N GLU A 269 17.52 -30.69 -14.05
CA GLU A 269 16.45 -30.37 -14.99
C GLU A 269 15.24 -29.71 -14.29
N THR A 270 15.18 -29.82 -12.95
CA THR A 270 14.03 -29.37 -12.16
C THR A 270 14.45 -28.22 -11.24
N PRO A 271 13.74 -27.06 -11.24
CA PRO A 271 14.04 -25.96 -10.33
C PRO A 271 14.03 -26.40 -8.87
N VAL A 272 14.93 -25.82 -8.07
CA VAL A 272 15.04 -26.09 -6.64
C VAL A 272 14.63 -24.85 -5.85
N VAL A 273 13.75 -25.05 -4.88
CA VAL A 273 13.40 -24.03 -3.89
C VAL A 273 13.96 -24.46 -2.54
N THR A 274 14.85 -23.67 -1.99
CA THR A 274 15.38 -23.91 -0.64
C THR A 274 14.69 -23.01 0.37
N TYR A 275 14.46 -23.48 1.58
CA TYR A 275 14.03 -22.64 2.67
C TYR A 275 14.71 -23.00 3.99
N CYS A 276 14.77 -22.03 4.90
CA CYS A 276 15.18 -22.26 6.28
C CYS A 276 14.11 -21.71 7.23
N VAL A 277 14.45 -21.42 8.48
CA VAL A 277 13.48 -20.97 9.49
C VAL A 277 12.82 -19.66 9.09
N TYR A 278 13.63 -18.64 8.76
CA TYR A 278 13.17 -17.26 8.48
C TYR A 278 13.44 -16.79 7.04
N GLY A 279 14.09 -17.61 6.20
CA GLY A 279 14.30 -17.34 4.77
C GLY A 279 15.28 -16.22 4.45
N PHE A 280 16.32 -16.01 5.24
CA PHE A 280 17.30 -14.95 4.97
C PHE A 280 18.78 -15.33 5.23
N HIS A 281 19.08 -16.51 5.69
CA HIS A 281 20.47 -16.92 5.97
C HIS A 281 20.76 -18.31 5.40
N VAL A 282 20.50 -19.38 6.13
CA VAL A 282 20.86 -20.74 5.73
C VAL A 282 20.23 -21.14 4.39
N GLY A 283 18.93 -20.85 4.19
CA GLY A 283 18.26 -21.13 2.90
C GLY A 283 18.91 -20.39 1.73
N CYS A 284 19.31 -19.11 1.93
CA CYS A 284 20.03 -18.34 0.91
C CYS A 284 21.39 -18.95 0.61
N GLN A 285 22.18 -19.31 1.63
CA GLN A 285 23.48 -19.94 1.46
C GLN A 285 23.38 -21.28 0.75
N THR A 286 22.37 -22.09 1.07
CA THR A 286 22.08 -23.35 0.37
C THR A 286 21.75 -23.10 -1.10
N ALA A 287 20.92 -22.08 -1.42
CA ALA A 287 20.64 -21.72 -2.80
C ALA A 287 21.90 -21.28 -3.56
N ILE A 288 22.75 -20.45 -2.93
CA ILE A 288 24.03 -20.03 -3.52
C ILE A 288 24.91 -21.24 -3.84
N ALA A 289 25.06 -22.16 -2.88
CA ALA A 289 25.89 -23.35 -3.05
C ALA A 289 25.37 -24.28 -4.16
N LEU A 290 24.05 -24.48 -4.24
CA LEU A 290 23.42 -25.24 -5.32
C LEU A 290 23.63 -24.57 -6.69
N ARG A 291 23.48 -23.26 -6.77
CA ARG A 291 23.75 -22.50 -8.02
C ARG A 291 25.20 -22.61 -8.47
N ALA A 292 26.14 -22.58 -7.54
CA ALA A 292 27.57 -22.80 -7.85
C ALA A 292 27.84 -24.20 -8.45
N LYS A 293 26.97 -25.18 -8.18
CA LYS A 293 27.04 -26.55 -8.74
C LYS A 293 26.13 -26.72 -10.00
N GLY A 294 25.53 -25.62 -10.52
CA GLY A 294 24.78 -25.59 -11.78
C GLY A 294 23.30 -25.91 -11.66
N PHE A 295 22.68 -25.82 -10.48
CA PHE A 295 21.24 -25.95 -10.30
C PHE A 295 20.51 -24.61 -10.49
N ASP A 296 19.30 -24.62 -11.02
CA ASP A 296 18.37 -23.48 -10.93
C ASP A 296 17.76 -23.44 -9.53
N ALA A 297 18.47 -22.85 -8.59
CA ALA A 297 18.06 -22.78 -7.19
C ALA A 297 17.66 -21.36 -6.79
N ARG A 298 16.54 -21.26 -6.05
CA ARG A 298 16.03 -20.02 -5.44
C ARG A 298 15.77 -20.26 -3.97
N TYR A 299 15.89 -19.23 -3.15
CA TYR A 299 15.47 -19.36 -1.75
C TYR A 299 14.07 -18.78 -1.53
N MET A 300 13.27 -19.41 -0.67
CA MET A 300 11.97 -18.90 -0.30
C MET A 300 12.10 -17.84 0.79
N ALA A 301 11.77 -16.60 0.44
CA ALA A 301 11.80 -15.46 1.35
C ALA A 301 10.82 -15.68 2.51
N GLY A 302 11.26 -15.35 3.75
CA GLY A 302 10.46 -15.57 4.95
C GLY A 302 10.43 -17.03 5.47
N GLY A 303 10.89 -17.99 4.66
CA GLY A 303 11.13 -19.39 5.05
C GLY A 303 9.91 -20.12 5.62
N HIS A 304 10.16 -21.06 6.51
CA HIS A 304 9.17 -21.91 7.16
C HIS A 304 8.03 -21.11 7.83
N TYR A 305 8.39 -20.02 8.53
CA TYR A 305 7.39 -19.21 9.22
C TYR A 305 6.46 -18.43 8.28
N ALA A 306 7.00 -17.90 7.19
CA ALA A 306 6.17 -17.22 6.19
C ALA A 306 5.23 -18.20 5.48
N TRP A 307 5.72 -19.40 5.14
CA TRP A 307 4.87 -20.44 4.57
C TRP A 307 3.70 -20.80 5.51
N LYS A 308 3.98 -21.01 6.80
CA LYS A 308 2.92 -21.23 7.81
C LYS A 308 1.98 -20.04 7.95
N ALA A 309 2.53 -18.83 7.98
CA ALA A 309 1.73 -17.61 8.15
C ALA A 309 0.72 -17.38 7.01
N MET A 310 1.07 -17.79 5.78
CA MET A 310 0.13 -17.72 4.65
C MET A 310 -0.86 -18.91 4.57
N GLY A 311 -0.83 -19.84 5.55
CA GLY A 311 -1.68 -21.03 5.56
C GLY A 311 -1.20 -22.14 4.62
N GLY A 312 0.08 -22.17 4.31
CA GLY A 312 0.69 -23.22 3.48
C GLY A 312 0.57 -24.61 4.13
N ARG A 313 0.35 -25.64 3.30
CA ARG A 313 0.16 -27.02 3.78
C ARG A 313 1.44 -27.57 4.40
N MET A 314 1.31 -28.17 5.58
CA MET A 314 2.38 -28.78 6.36
C MET A 314 2.17 -30.28 6.51
N GLU A 315 3.27 -31.01 6.71
CA GLU A 315 3.34 -32.44 7.01
C GLU A 315 4.22 -32.69 8.23
N GLN A 316 4.15 -33.90 8.78
CA GLN A 316 5.11 -34.30 9.81
C GLN A 316 6.43 -34.73 9.15
N LEU A 317 7.53 -34.25 9.68
CA LEU A 317 8.86 -34.70 9.27
C LEU A 317 9.09 -36.13 9.80
N ASP A 318 9.27 -37.08 8.90
CA ASP A 318 9.70 -38.43 9.30
C ASP A 318 11.07 -38.38 9.97
N GLN A 319 11.12 -38.74 11.25
CA GLN A 319 12.36 -38.81 12.03
C GLN A 319 13.09 -40.15 11.83
N SER A 320 13.06 -40.71 10.62
CA SER A 320 13.78 -41.95 10.31
C SER A 320 15.29 -41.75 10.13
#